data_b6da1e51dc998038653d007edd657b1a
#
_entry.id   b6da1e51dc998038653d007edd657b1a
#
_cell.length_a   1.000
_cell.length_b   1.000
_cell.length_c   1.000
_cell.angle_alpha   90.00
_cell.angle_beta   90.00
_cell.angle_gamma   90.00
#
_symmetry.space_group_name_H-M   'P 1'
#
loop_
_entity.id
_entity.type
_entity.pdbx_description
1 polymer ?
#
loop_
_entity_poly.entity_id
_entity_poly.type
_entity_poly.pdbx_seq_one_letter_code
_entity_poly.pdbx_strand_id
1 'polypeptide(L)'
;MRNFFGLARLMRVFGGVAAVLAISGCAGIGGDYRSGLDAETIINAIEQDDTSSLRAMVSRGVISINQRLPAPGYSGGAPLIALAARAGSIETLRYLIGAGADINASTPVNETPLMLAAYFRGDDANASVDRHDAAVRLLVESGASLENVPNNYTPLAYAAYNNRQRALRYLIERGARLDADANGGAVYVNTPLMMAAMQGHREVVRVLLLAGADPLIRVRNGHTAREFAVKYNQSHVEPLLACAESLPPGMRYAQQCEGRVAVTR
;
A
#
# COMPACT_ATOMS: atom_id res chain seq x y z
N MET A 1 9.54 -11.64 -8.64
CA MET A 1 8.34 -11.77 -9.50
C MET A 1 7.31 -12.79 -9.00
N ARG A 2 7.68 -13.87 -8.31
CA ARG A 2 6.71 -14.88 -7.83
C ARG A 2 5.71 -14.36 -6.79
N ASN A 3 6.10 -13.44 -5.93
CA ASN A 3 5.22 -12.99 -4.82
C ASN A 3 4.17 -11.95 -5.25
N PHE A 4 4.41 -11.16 -6.29
CA PHE A 4 3.47 -10.14 -6.75
C PHE A 4 2.27 -10.73 -7.50
N PHE A 5 2.49 -11.79 -8.30
CA PHE A 5 1.40 -12.48 -8.99
C PHE A 5 0.57 -13.39 -8.08
N GLY A 6 1.13 -13.86 -6.97
CA GLY A 6 0.42 -14.68 -5.99
C GLY A 6 -0.63 -13.88 -5.23
N LEU A 7 -0.33 -12.66 -4.80
CA LEU A 7 -1.28 -11.81 -4.07
C LEU A 7 -2.42 -11.29 -4.96
N ALA A 8 -2.13 -10.91 -6.21
CA ALA A 8 -3.16 -10.43 -7.13
C ALA A 8 -4.18 -11.52 -7.51
N ARG A 9 -3.81 -12.81 -7.42
CA ARG A 9 -4.72 -13.93 -7.68
C ARG A 9 -5.59 -14.31 -6.48
N LEU A 10 -5.11 -14.09 -5.25
CA LEU A 10 -5.90 -14.33 -4.02
C LEU A 10 -6.94 -13.23 -3.76
N MET A 11 -6.69 -11.99 -4.21
CA MET A 11 -7.61 -10.87 -3.98
C MET A 11 -8.82 -10.82 -4.93
N ARG A 12 -8.89 -11.68 -5.97
CA ARG A 12 -10.09 -11.78 -6.84
C ARG A 12 -11.27 -12.53 -6.21
N VAL A 13 -11.15 -13.07 -4.99
CA VAL A 13 -12.16 -13.95 -4.40
C VAL A 13 -13.05 -13.26 -3.36
N PHE A 14 -12.77 -11.99 -2.98
CA PHE A 14 -13.52 -11.32 -1.92
C PHE A 14 -14.38 -10.14 -2.35
N GLY A 15 -14.97 -10.23 -3.55
CA GLY A 15 -16.11 -9.43 -3.94
C GLY A 15 -17.35 -10.33 -4.02
N GLY A 16 -18.14 -10.40 -2.93
CA GLY A 16 -19.49 -10.94 -2.96
C GLY A 16 -19.69 -12.33 -2.35
N VAL A 17 -20.60 -12.36 -1.38
CA VAL A 17 -21.38 -13.49 -0.88
C VAL A 17 -20.69 -14.46 0.12
N ALA A 18 -21.22 -14.42 1.32
CA ALA A 18 -21.02 -15.40 2.38
C ALA A 18 -21.22 -16.83 1.85
N ALA A 19 -20.15 -17.62 1.85
CA ALA A 19 -20.23 -19.07 1.80
C ALA A 19 -19.60 -19.63 3.06
N VAL A 20 -20.44 -20.06 3.97
CA VAL A 20 -20.10 -20.89 5.12
C VAL A 20 -19.48 -22.18 4.60
N LEU A 21 -18.17 -22.35 4.79
CA LEU A 21 -17.53 -23.66 4.74
C LEU A 21 -16.77 -23.86 6.04
N ALA A 22 -17.38 -24.67 6.90
CA ALA A 22 -16.74 -25.28 8.04
C ALA A 22 -15.56 -26.13 7.53
N ILE A 23 -14.33 -25.70 7.79
CA ILE A 23 -13.16 -26.56 7.69
C ILE A 23 -12.66 -26.83 9.10
N SER A 24 -13.01 -28.01 9.56
CA SER A 24 -12.45 -28.66 10.73
C SER A 24 -10.97 -28.96 10.50
N GLY A 25 -10.10 -28.51 11.42
CA GLY A 25 -8.78 -29.09 11.59
C GLY A 25 -7.58 -28.30 11.04
N CYS A 26 -7.01 -27.44 11.88
CA CYS A 26 -5.55 -27.29 12.03
C CYS A 26 -5.25 -26.95 13.49
N ALA A 27 -4.92 -27.97 14.25
CA ALA A 27 -4.33 -27.82 15.56
C ALA A 27 -2.89 -27.31 15.41
N GLY A 28 -2.53 -26.27 16.17
CA GLY A 28 -1.17 -25.99 16.48
C GLY A 28 -0.63 -24.60 16.10
N ILE A 29 -1.16 -23.52 16.69
CA ILE A 29 -0.35 -22.38 17.10
C ILE A 29 -0.94 -21.90 18.42
N GLY A 30 -0.21 -22.12 19.53
CA GLY A 30 -0.63 -21.79 20.88
C GLY A 30 -0.73 -20.30 21.11
N GLY A 31 -1.92 -19.79 21.07
CA GLY A 31 -2.31 -18.51 21.64
C GLY A 31 -3.51 -18.79 22.51
N ASP A 32 -3.37 -18.58 23.80
CA ASP A 32 -4.39 -18.79 24.82
C ASP A 32 -5.57 -17.81 24.59
N TYR A 33 -6.51 -18.18 23.70
CA TYR A 33 -7.77 -17.47 23.54
C TYR A 33 -8.65 -17.75 24.77
N ARG A 34 -8.45 -16.96 25.83
CA ARG A 34 -9.31 -16.94 27.01
C ARG A 34 -10.63 -16.27 26.65
N SER A 35 -11.58 -17.04 26.20
CA SER A 35 -12.99 -16.76 25.93
C SER A 35 -13.33 -16.94 24.44
N GLY A 36 -14.35 -17.69 24.12
CA GLY A 36 -14.87 -18.10 22.81
C GLY A 36 -15.14 -17.05 21.73
N LEU A 37 -14.37 -15.95 21.69
CA LEU A 37 -14.33 -15.01 20.60
C LEU A 37 -13.28 -15.50 19.60
N ASP A 38 -13.71 -15.82 18.40
CA ASP A 38 -12.82 -16.16 17.29
C ASP A 38 -12.17 -14.89 16.67
N ALA A 39 -11.07 -15.09 15.97
CA ALA A 39 -10.37 -14.00 15.29
C ALA A 39 -11.27 -13.29 14.25
N GLU A 40 -12.23 -14.02 13.69
CA GLU A 40 -13.17 -13.50 12.70
C GLU A 40 -14.08 -12.41 13.29
N THR A 41 -14.60 -12.62 14.50
CA THR A 41 -15.42 -11.60 15.20
C THR A 41 -14.65 -10.31 15.42
N ILE A 42 -13.36 -10.39 15.80
CA ILE A 42 -12.51 -9.22 15.99
C ILE A 42 -12.22 -8.53 14.66
N ILE A 43 -11.91 -9.30 13.63
CA ILE A 43 -11.67 -8.77 12.28
C ILE A 43 -12.91 -8.07 11.74
N ASN A 44 -14.08 -8.68 11.89
CA ASN A 44 -15.36 -8.08 11.48
C ASN A 44 -15.64 -6.75 12.19
N ALA A 45 -15.37 -6.65 13.50
CA ALA A 45 -15.51 -5.41 14.24
C ALA A 45 -14.55 -4.32 13.68
N ILE A 46 -13.31 -4.71 13.33
CA ILE A 46 -12.35 -3.80 12.70
C ILE A 46 -12.84 -3.36 11.31
N GLU A 47 -13.28 -4.28 10.45
CA GLU A 47 -13.72 -3.98 9.07
C GLU A 47 -14.99 -3.12 9.02
N GLN A 48 -15.87 -3.26 10.02
CA GLN A 48 -17.06 -2.44 10.20
C GLN A 48 -16.80 -1.11 10.91
N ASP A 49 -15.55 -0.85 11.30
CA ASP A 49 -15.15 0.31 12.10
C ASP A 49 -15.89 0.41 13.45
N ASP A 50 -16.32 -0.74 14.02
CA ASP A 50 -16.99 -0.83 15.32
C ASP A 50 -15.98 -0.72 16.47
N THR A 51 -15.59 0.52 16.71
CA THR A 51 -14.65 0.85 17.78
C THR A 51 -15.22 0.54 19.17
N SER A 52 -16.55 0.55 19.34
CA SER A 52 -17.19 0.26 20.63
C SER A 52 -16.98 -1.18 21.06
N SER A 53 -17.22 -2.12 20.18
CA SER A 53 -16.94 -3.55 20.40
C SER A 53 -15.46 -3.80 20.63
N LEU A 54 -14.59 -3.20 19.85
CA LEU A 54 -13.14 -3.33 20.01
C LEU A 54 -12.67 -2.83 21.39
N ARG A 55 -13.13 -1.66 21.83
CA ARG A 55 -12.86 -1.10 23.16
C ARG A 55 -13.29 -2.03 24.29
N ALA A 56 -14.51 -2.58 24.16
CA ALA A 56 -15.02 -3.53 25.14
C ALA A 56 -14.18 -4.81 25.24
N MET A 57 -13.68 -5.32 24.10
CA MET A 57 -12.78 -6.48 24.07
C MET A 57 -11.44 -6.19 24.74
N VAL A 58 -10.86 -5.01 24.45
CA VAL A 58 -9.59 -4.57 25.08
C VAL A 58 -9.76 -4.33 26.57
N SER A 59 -10.80 -3.63 27.00
CA SER A 59 -11.03 -3.30 28.41
C SER A 59 -11.30 -4.54 29.28
N ARG A 60 -11.86 -5.59 28.70
CA ARG A 60 -12.08 -6.90 29.37
C ARG A 60 -10.85 -7.80 29.33
N GLY A 61 -9.77 -7.37 28.69
CA GLY A 61 -8.54 -8.16 28.55
C GLY A 61 -8.69 -9.36 27.58
N VAL A 62 -9.70 -9.36 26.72
CA VAL A 62 -9.91 -10.40 25.70
C VAL A 62 -8.84 -10.33 24.63
N ILE A 63 -8.47 -9.10 24.24
CA ILE A 63 -7.40 -8.80 23.28
C ILE A 63 -6.48 -7.72 23.83
N SER A 64 -5.23 -7.71 23.36
CA SER A 64 -4.28 -6.63 23.62
C SER A 64 -4.12 -5.73 22.38
N ILE A 65 -3.77 -4.46 22.59
CA ILE A 65 -3.65 -3.45 21.52
C ILE A 65 -2.68 -3.87 20.42
N ASN A 66 -1.57 -4.50 20.78
CA ASN A 66 -0.54 -4.95 19.85
C ASN A 66 -0.67 -6.45 19.49
N GLN A 67 -1.83 -7.04 19.76
CA GLN A 67 -2.07 -8.43 19.39
C GLN A 67 -2.06 -8.63 17.88
N ARG A 68 -1.59 -9.81 17.47
CA ARG A 68 -1.67 -10.26 16.09
C ARG A 68 -2.80 -11.26 15.94
N LEU A 69 -3.62 -11.09 14.93
CA LEU A 69 -4.73 -11.99 14.63
C LEU A 69 -4.42 -12.85 13.41
N PRO A 70 -4.76 -14.14 13.44
CA PRO A 70 -4.81 -14.92 12.21
C PRO A 70 -5.71 -14.22 11.19
N ALA A 71 -5.15 -13.87 10.04
CA ALA A 71 -5.91 -13.20 8.99
C ALA A 71 -5.57 -13.82 7.63
N PRO A 72 -6.53 -13.87 6.68
CA PRO A 72 -6.29 -14.39 5.35
C PRO A 72 -5.08 -13.71 4.68
N GLY A 73 -4.15 -14.52 4.17
CA GLY A 73 -2.92 -14.05 3.54
C GLY A 73 -1.74 -13.78 4.48
N TYR A 74 -1.92 -13.89 5.81
CA TYR A 74 -0.86 -13.65 6.79
C TYR A 74 -0.64 -14.86 7.70
N SER A 75 0.21 -15.78 7.27
CA SER A 75 0.69 -16.86 8.14
C SER A 75 1.53 -16.26 9.28
N GLY A 76 1.08 -16.43 10.53
CA GLY A 76 1.72 -15.77 11.69
C GLY A 76 1.00 -14.52 12.19
N GLY A 77 -0.14 -14.20 11.59
CA GLY A 77 -1.05 -13.16 12.04
C GLY A 77 -0.66 -11.73 11.65
N ALA A 78 -1.66 -10.86 11.55
CA ALA A 78 -1.47 -9.43 11.27
C ALA A 78 -1.77 -8.59 12.52
N PRO A 79 -1.04 -7.48 12.77
CA PRO A 79 -1.35 -6.54 13.83
C PRO A 79 -2.74 -5.92 13.64
N LEU A 80 -3.46 -5.63 14.74
CA LEU A 80 -4.79 -4.99 14.66
C LEU A 80 -4.76 -3.69 13.85
N ILE A 81 -3.74 -2.86 14.07
CA ILE A 81 -3.59 -1.59 13.37
C ILE A 81 -3.35 -1.77 11.85
N ALA A 82 -2.67 -2.85 11.44
CA ALA A 82 -2.47 -3.17 10.04
C ALA A 82 -3.78 -3.61 9.37
N LEU A 83 -4.61 -4.39 10.08
CA LEU A 83 -5.95 -4.78 9.62
C LEU A 83 -6.86 -3.56 9.48
N ALA A 84 -6.87 -2.66 10.48
CA ALA A 84 -7.65 -1.43 10.45
C ALA A 84 -7.21 -0.50 9.29
N ALA A 85 -5.91 -0.39 9.03
CA ALA A 85 -5.38 0.38 7.92
C ALA A 85 -5.79 -0.20 6.55
N ARG A 86 -5.75 -1.53 6.42
CA ARG A 86 -6.19 -2.24 5.22
C ARG A 86 -7.69 -2.07 4.96
N ALA A 87 -8.50 -2.02 6.02
CA ALA A 87 -9.94 -1.84 5.91
C ALA A 87 -10.34 -0.34 5.72
N GLY A 88 -9.44 0.59 6.00
CA GLY A 88 -9.76 2.02 6.02
C GLY A 88 -10.66 2.41 7.19
N SER A 89 -10.55 1.72 8.34
CA SER A 89 -11.37 1.88 9.54
C SER A 89 -10.80 3.00 10.41
N ILE A 90 -11.28 4.23 10.17
CA ILE A 90 -10.68 5.47 10.69
C ILE A 90 -10.82 5.58 12.21
N GLU A 91 -12.00 5.30 12.74
CA GLU A 91 -12.22 5.43 14.19
C GLU A 91 -11.46 4.33 14.95
N THR A 92 -11.40 3.13 14.39
CA THR A 92 -10.57 2.05 14.91
C THR A 92 -9.08 2.39 14.88
N LEU A 93 -8.57 2.97 13.77
CA LEU A 93 -7.19 3.45 13.69
C LEU A 93 -6.91 4.50 14.75
N ARG A 94 -7.78 5.50 14.88
CA ARG A 94 -7.67 6.57 15.89
C ARG A 94 -7.61 6.00 17.31
N TYR A 95 -8.48 5.04 17.59
CA TYR A 95 -8.50 4.36 18.89
C TYR A 95 -7.20 3.59 19.14
N LEU A 96 -6.76 2.75 18.20
CA LEU A 96 -5.57 1.93 18.36
C LEU A 96 -4.31 2.79 18.55
N ILE A 97 -4.16 3.86 17.76
CA ILE A 97 -3.06 4.82 17.89
C ILE A 97 -3.09 5.50 19.26
N GLY A 98 -4.26 6.02 19.68
CA GLY A 98 -4.43 6.65 20.98
C GLY A 98 -4.22 5.71 22.18
N ALA A 99 -4.43 4.41 21.99
CA ALA A 99 -4.17 3.36 22.98
C ALA A 99 -2.74 2.81 22.96
N GLY A 100 -1.83 3.38 22.15
CA GLY A 100 -0.41 3.00 22.11
C GLY A 100 -0.10 1.80 21.20
N ALA A 101 -0.88 1.60 20.16
CA ALA A 101 -0.50 0.64 19.13
C ALA A 101 0.82 1.04 18.45
N ASP A 102 1.67 0.07 18.15
CA ASP A 102 2.86 0.31 17.32
C ASP A 102 2.42 0.68 15.90
N ILE A 103 2.52 1.97 15.57
CA ILE A 103 2.07 2.53 14.30
C ILE A 103 2.83 1.98 13.09
N ASN A 104 4.01 1.42 13.31
CA ASN A 104 4.85 0.80 12.29
C ASN A 104 4.87 -0.72 12.36
N ALA A 105 3.99 -1.34 13.16
CA ALA A 105 3.91 -2.79 13.31
C ALA A 105 3.66 -3.46 11.95
N SER A 106 4.65 -4.21 11.46
CA SER A 106 4.58 -4.85 10.15
C SER A 106 3.88 -6.21 10.20
N THR A 107 3.25 -6.59 9.09
CA THR A 107 2.75 -7.95 8.85
C THR A 107 3.90 -8.94 8.66
N PRO A 108 3.66 -10.27 8.64
CA PRO A 108 4.70 -11.26 8.37
C PRO A 108 5.38 -11.11 7.00
N VAL A 109 4.76 -10.39 6.08
CA VAL A 109 5.32 -10.06 4.75
C VAL A 109 5.91 -8.65 4.69
N ASN A 110 6.20 -8.06 5.87
CA ASN A 110 6.82 -6.74 6.04
C ASN A 110 6.00 -5.57 5.46
N GLU A 111 4.67 -5.67 5.48
CA GLU A 111 3.82 -4.53 5.13
C GLU A 111 3.47 -3.74 6.39
N THR A 112 3.70 -2.43 6.37
CA THR A 112 3.29 -1.51 7.46
C THR A 112 1.83 -1.08 7.29
N PRO A 113 1.18 -0.57 8.36
CA PRO A 113 -0.17 0.00 8.24
C PRO A 113 -0.28 1.06 7.15
N LEU A 114 0.72 1.94 7.02
CA LEU A 114 0.73 2.98 5.98
C LEU A 114 0.82 2.41 4.56
N MET A 115 1.60 1.33 4.36
CA MET A 115 1.64 0.62 3.07
C MET A 115 0.26 0.04 2.72
N LEU A 116 -0.41 -0.59 3.69
CA LEU A 116 -1.73 -1.20 3.48
C LEU A 116 -2.81 -0.17 3.19
N ALA A 117 -2.81 0.97 3.88
CA ALA A 117 -3.70 2.09 3.57
C ALA A 117 -3.46 2.66 2.17
N ALA A 118 -2.19 2.77 1.74
CA ALA A 118 -1.81 3.27 0.42
C ALA A 118 -2.08 2.25 -0.71
N TYR A 119 -2.10 0.95 -0.41
CA TYR A 119 -2.30 -0.14 -1.38
C TYR A 119 -3.74 -0.29 -1.84
N PHE A 120 -4.72 0.23 -1.13
CA PHE A 120 -6.13 -0.02 -1.44
C PHE A 120 -6.45 0.17 -2.92
N ARG A 121 -6.93 -0.90 -3.55
CA ARG A 121 -7.41 -0.94 -4.92
C ARG A 121 -8.93 -0.88 -4.89
N GLY A 122 -9.49 0.32 -4.73
CA GLY A 122 -10.93 0.50 -4.75
C GLY A 122 -11.46 0.31 -6.16
N ASP A 123 -12.26 -0.72 -6.33
CA ASP A 123 -13.06 -0.92 -7.55
C ASP A 123 -14.40 -0.17 -7.40
N ASP A 124 -14.72 0.33 -6.20
CA ASP A 124 -16.04 0.80 -5.85
C ASP A 124 -16.01 2.14 -5.11
N ALA A 125 -16.90 2.98 -5.57
CA ALA A 125 -17.44 4.17 -4.94
C ALA A 125 -16.44 5.06 -4.14
N ASN A 126 -16.45 6.31 -4.43
CA ASN A 126 -15.65 7.40 -3.83
C ASN A 126 -15.47 7.31 -2.31
N ALA A 127 -16.44 6.75 -1.57
CA ALA A 127 -16.39 6.63 -0.11
C ALA A 127 -15.27 5.72 0.43
N SER A 128 -14.96 4.60 -0.26
CA SER A 128 -13.85 3.71 0.13
C SER A 128 -12.50 4.36 -0.15
N VAL A 129 -12.39 5.06 -1.26
CA VAL A 129 -11.19 5.83 -1.62
C VAL A 129 -10.95 6.91 -0.59
N ASP A 130 -11.98 7.67 -0.21
CA ASP A 130 -11.86 8.75 0.76
C ASP A 130 -11.47 8.24 2.16
N ARG A 131 -11.98 7.09 2.59
CA ARG A 131 -11.58 6.47 3.87
C ARG A 131 -10.10 6.07 3.89
N HIS A 132 -9.60 5.47 2.83
CA HIS A 132 -8.19 5.08 2.76
C HIS A 132 -7.27 6.29 2.62
N ASP A 133 -7.67 7.35 1.92
CA ASP A 133 -6.91 8.60 1.90
C ASP A 133 -6.89 9.26 3.29
N ALA A 134 -7.99 9.19 4.05
CA ALA A 134 -8.05 9.62 5.44
C ALA A 134 -7.16 8.76 6.35
N ALA A 135 -7.12 7.43 6.13
CA ALA A 135 -6.24 6.52 6.86
C ALA A 135 -4.76 6.85 6.61
N VAL A 136 -4.38 7.12 5.35
CA VAL A 136 -3.02 7.56 5.01
C VAL A 136 -2.68 8.85 5.76
N ARG A 137 -3.56 9.85 5.74
CA ARG A 137 -3.34 11.11 6.46
C ARG A 137 -3.19 10.90 7.96
N LEU A 138 -4.11 10.18 8.57
CA LEU A 138 -4.11 9.90 10.01
C LEU A 138 -2.80 9.20 10.43
N LEU A 139 -2.38 8.17 9.71
CA LEU A 139 -1.15 7.43 10.01
C LEU A 139 0.09 8.32 9.89
N VAL A 140 0.19 9.11 8.81
CA VAL A 140 1.32 10.02 8.61
C VAL A 140 1.37 11.12 9.67
N GLU A 141 0.22 11.74 9.99
CA GLU A 141 0.11 12.77 11.03
C GLU A 141 0.41 12.23 12.44
N SER A 142 0.19 10.94 12.64
CA SER A 142 0.51 10.23 13.89
C SER A 142 1.95 9.69 13.94
N GLY A 143 2.79 9.97 12.94
CA GLY A 143 4.21 9.63 12.94
C GLY A 143 4.56 8.28 12.30
N ALA A 144 3.68 7.73 11.45
CA ALA A 144 4.04 6.54 10.67
C ALA A 144 5.23 6.83 9.73
N SER A 145 6.15 5.87 9.61
CA SER A 145 7.28 5.97 8.70
C SER A 145 6.82 6.02 7.25
N LEU A 146 7.33 7.02 6.51
CA LEU A 146 7.09 7.17 5.07
C LEU A 146 7.92 6.18 4.24
N GLU A 147 8.94 5.60 4.84
CA GLU A 147 9.86 4.71 4.17
C GLU A 147 9.50 3.24 4.44
N ASN A 148 10.00 2.39 3.60
CA ASN A 148 9.75 0.96 3.71
C ASN A 148 10.55 0.31 4.84
N VAL A 149 10.12 -0.87 5.22
CA VAL A 149 10.96 -1.84 5.92
C VAL A 149 11.85 -2.59 4.90
N PRO A 150 12.98 -3.18 5.33
CA PRO A 150 13.88 -3.90 4.44
C PRO A 150 13.14 -4.94 3.56
N ASN A 151 13.50 -4.98 2.27
CA ASN A 151 12.97 -5.92 1.28
C ASN A 151 11.48 -5.74 0.90
N ASN A 152 10.91 -4.56 1.07
CA ASN A 152 9.55 -4.27 0.64
C ASN A 152 9.46 -2.90 -0.06
N TYR A 153 8.31 -2.65 -0.69
CA TYR A 153 8.02 -1.38 -1.35
C TYR A 153 7.69 -0.28 -0.34
N THR A 154 7.89 0.98 -0.74
CA THR A 154 7.47 2.13 0.07
C THR A 154 5.96 2.36 -0.03
N PRO A 155 5.33 3.05 0.94
CA PRO A 155 3.94 3.51 0.81
C PRO A 155 3.70 4.31 -0.48
N LEU A 156 4.69 5.12 -0.92
CA LEU A 156 4.62 5.88 -2.17
C LEU A 156 4.56 4.94 -3.39
N ALA A 157 5.34 3.86 -3.40
CA ALA A 157 5.32 2.87 -4.47
C ALA A 157 3.98 2.11 -4.53
N TYR A 158 3.40 1.79 -3.38
CA TYR A 158 2.05 1.19 -3.30
C TYR A 158 0.97 2.14 -3.84
N ALA A 159 1.02 3.42 -3.47
CA ALA A 159 0.11 4.44 -3.99
C ALA A 159 0.27 4.61 -5.51
N ALA A 160 1.50 4.58 -6.01
CA ALA A 160 1.80 4.69 -7.44
C ALA A 160 1.27 3.49 -8.24
N TYR A 161 1.44 2.27 -7.71
CA TYR A 161 0.96 1.04 -8.34
C TYR A 161 -0.57 1.00 -8.49
N ASN A 162 -1.30 1.55 -7.52
CA ASN A 162 -2.76 1.49 -7.49
C ASN A 162 -3.46 2.80 -7.92
N ASN A 163 -2.74 3.71 -8.59
CA ASN A 163 -3.28 4.99 -9.07
C ASN A 163 -3.91 5.87 -7.97
N ARG A 164 -3.36 5.81 -6.74
CA ARG A 164 -3.87 6.56 -5.60
C ARG A 164 -3.32 7.98 -5.61
N GLN A 165 -3.81 8.80 -6.51
CA GLN A 165 -3.26 10.14 -6.80
C GLN A 165 -3.28 11.07 -5.58
N ARG A 166 -4.36 11.07 -4.77
CA ARG A 166 -4.47 11.92 -3.57
C ARG A 166 -3.47 11.50 -2.50
N ALA A 167 -3.42 10.19 -2.18
CA ALA A 167 -2.45 9.64 -1.24
C ALA A 167 -1.01 9.86 -1.73
N LEU A 168 -0.74 9.66 -3.03
CA LEU A 168 0.57 9.87 -3.63
C LEU A 168 1.03 11.32 -3.47
N ARG A 169 0.21 12.32 -3.84
CA ARG A 169 0.55 13.74 -3.68
C ARG A 169 0.80 14.08 -2.21
N TYR A 170 -0.05 13.61 -1.32
CA TYR A 170 0.12 13.85 0.10
C TYR A 170 1.42 13.26 0.66
N LEU A 171 1.76 12.01 0.29
CA LEU A 171 3.03 11.39 0.70
C LEU A 171 4.24 12.18 0.18
N ILE A 172 4.21 12.68 -1.07
CA ILE A 172 5.25 13.55 -1.65
C ILE A 172 5.35 14.86 -0.87
N GLU A 173 4.24 15.53 -0.59
CA GLU A 173 4.18 16.77 0.20
C GLU A 173 4.77 16.59 1.60
N ARG A 174 4.65 15.38 2.17
CA ARG A 174 5.19 15.03 3.50
C ARG A 174 6.64 14.54 3.45
N GLY A 175 7.28 14.56 2.29
CA GLY A 175 8.69 14.27 2.12
C GLY A 175 9.03 12.79 1.89
N ALA A 176 8.07 11.98 1.42
CA ALA A 176 8.38 10.61 0.99
C ALA A 176 9.42 10.60 -0.13
N ARG A 177 10.41 9.70 -0.04
CA ARG A 177 11.48 9.58 -1.02
C ARG A 177 10.95 9.08 -2.36
N LEU A 178 11.18 9.86 -3.43
CA LEU A 178 10.67 9.57 -4.78
C LEU A 178 11.31 8.33 -5.39
N ASP A 179 12.60 8.13 -5.09
CA ASP A 179 13.45 7.10 -5.68
C ASP A 179 13.89 6.08 -4.64
N ALA A 180 13.05 5.90 -3.58
CA ALA A 180 13.33 4.96 -2.54
C ALA A 180 13.57 3.56 -3.12
N ASP A 181 14.61 2.94 -2.65
CA ASP A 181 15.11 1.59 -2.95
C ASP A 181 15.89 1.39 -4.25
N ALA A 182 16.05 2.38 -5.09
CA ALA A 182 17.01 2.30 -6.17
C ALA A 182 18.44 2.00 -5.66
N ASN A 183 18.78 2.49 -4.47
CA ASN A 183 20.10 2.36 -3.85
C ASN A 183 20.11 1.56 -2.53
N GLY A 184 18.98 1.05 -2.07
CA GLY A 184 18.83 0.41 -0.75
C GLY A 184 19.27 -1.06 -0.66
N GLY A 185 19.82 -1.61 -1.72
CA GLY A 185 20.32 -3.00 -1.73
C GLY A 185 19.24 -4.08 -1.82
N ALA A 186 17.97 -3.73 -1.85
CA ALA A 186 16.90 -4.67 -2.10
C ALA A 186 16.81 -5.00 -3.60
N VAL A 187 17.23 -6.18 -3.91
CA VAL A 187 17.58 -6.70 -5.23
C VAL A 187 16.44 -6.71 -6.25
N TYR A 188 15.21 -6.42 -5.85
CA TYR A 188 14.01 -6.62 -6.67
C TYR A 188 12.93 -5.53 -6.54
N VAL A 189 13.20 -4.43 -5.87
CA VAL A 189 12.19 -3.41 -5.60
C VAL A 189 12.21 -2.34 -6.68
N ASN A 190 11.07 -2.10 -7.32
CA ASN A 190 10.91 -1.06 -8.32
C ASN A 190 10.64 0.29 -7.64
N THR A 191 11.13 1.40 -8.26
CA THR A 191 10.78 2.74 -7.80
C THR A 191 9.29 3.04 -7.99
N PRO A 192 8.71 4.03 -7.27
CA PRO A 192 7.35 4.48 -7.52
C PRO A 192 7.06 4.80 -8.98
N LEU A 193 8.04 5.42 -9.69
CA LEU A 193 7.91 5.73 -11.12
C LEU A 193 7.79 4.47 -11.98
N MET A 194 8.58 3.43 -11.68
CA MET A 194 8.49 2.14 -12.38
C MET A 194 7.15 1.45 -12.12
N MET A 195 6.64 1.53 -10.88
CA MET A 195 5.36 0.95 -10.50
C MET A 195 4.20 1.59 -11.26
N ALA A 196 4.20 2.93 -11.36
CA ALA A 196 3.22 3.66 -12.15
C ALA A 196 3.33 3.36 -13.66
N ALA A 197 4.56 3.26 -14.17
CA ALA A 197 4.83 2.96 -15.57
C ALA A 197 4.35 1.56 -15.98
N MET A 198 4.59 0.54 -15.14
CA MET A 198 4.10 -0.83 -15.34
C MET A 198 2.58 -0.93 -15.46
N GLN A 199 1.86 -0.09 -14.70
CA GLN A 199 0.39 -0.07 -14.67
C GLN A 199 -0.22 0.90 -15.68
N GLY A 200 0.60 1.75 -16.32
CA GLY A 200 0.12 2.76 -17.27
C GLY A 200 -0.56 3.95 -16.60
N HIS A 201 -0.26 4.25 -15.36
CA HIS A 201 -0.88 5.35 -14.63
C HIS A 201 -0.27 6.70 -15.03
N ARG A 202 -0.67 7.23 -16.21
CA ARG A 202 -0.08 8.43 -16.82
C ARG A 202 -0.03 9.63 -15.88
N GLU A 203 -1.12 9.91 -15.15
CA GLU A 203 -1.16 11.06 -14.24
C GLU A 203 -0.20 10.87 -13.05
N VAL A 204 -0.08 9.65 -12.54
CA VAL A 204 0.88 9.31 -11.47
C VAL A 204 2.31 9.47 -11.97
N VAL A 205 2.62 8.97 -13.17
CA VAL A 205 3.94 9.19 -13.81
C VAL A 205 4.23 10.68 -13.93
N ARG A 206 3.26 11.47 -14.41
CA ARG A 206 3.40 12.92 -14.54
C ARG A 206 3.70 13.58 -13.18
N VAL A 207 2.95 13.25 -12.14
CA VAL A 207 3.14 13.80 -10.79
C VAL A 207 4.52 13.47 -10.24
N LEU A 208 4.96 12.22 -10.37
CA LEU A 208 6.28 11.79 -9.91
C LEU A 208 7.42 12.52 -10.64
N LEU A 209 7.32 12.65 -11.96
CA LEU A 209 8.29 13.40 -12.76
C LEU A 209 8.32 14.90 -12.42
N LEU A 210 7.15 15.52 -12.15
CA LEU A 210 7.06 16.90 -11.68
C LEU A 210 7.70 17.10 -10.30
N ALA A 211 7.57 16.08 -9.44
CA ALA A 211 8.19 16.09 -8.12
C ALA A 211 9.70 15.88 -8.16
N GLY A 212 10.25 15.42 -9.28
CA GLY A 212 11.69 15.23 -9.49
C GLY A 212 12.15 13.77 -9.38
N ALA A 213 11.27 12.80 -9.56
CA ALA A 213 11.66 11.38 -9.65
C ALA A 213 12.62 11.17 -10.84
N ASP A 214 13.69 10.41 -10.62
CA ASP A 214 14.70 10.15 -11.64
C ASP A 214 14.25 9.04 -12.64
N PRO A 215 14.01 9.38 -13.93
CA PRO A 215 13.57 8.40 -14.91
C PRO A 215 14.69 7.44 -15.35
N LEU A 216 15.96 7.76 -15.07
CA LEU A 216 17.11 6.98 -15.53
C LEU A 216 17.51 5.84 -14.58
N ILE A 217 16.91 5.77 -13.40
CA ILE A 217 17.18 4.70 -12.46
C ILE A 217 16.90 3.35 -13.08
N ARG A 218 17.85 2.42 -12.90
CA ARG A 218 17.75 1.02 -13.32
C ARG A 218 17.70 0.11 -12.10
N VAL A 219 16.71 -0.76 -12.06
CA VAL A 219 16.68 -1.83 -11.06
C VAL A 219 17.65 -2.95 -11.46
N ARG A 220 17.88 -3.94 -10.59
CA ARG A 220 18.86 -5.00 -10.80
C ARG A 220 18.72 -5.77 -12.16
N ASN A 221 17.50 -5.87 -12.69
CA ASN A 221 17.27 -6.47 -14.01
C ASN A 221 17.63 -5.54 -15.18
N GLY A 222 18.17 -4.35 -14.89
CA GLY A 222 18.60 -3.36 -15.86
C GLY A 222 17.50 -2.50 -16.45
N HIS A 223 16.24 -2.66 -16.05
CA HIS A 223 15.12 -1.91 -16.62
C HIS A 223 14.92 -0.54 -15.99
N THR A 224 14.65 0.49 -16.84
CA THR A 224 14.13 1.81 -16.46
C THR A 224 12.59 1.79 -16.38
N ALA A 225 11.99 2.89 -15.90
CA ALA A 225 10.54 3.07 -15.90
C ALA A 225 9.96 2.97 -17.34
N ARG A 226 10.65 3.53 -18.35
CA ARG A 226 10.25 3.45 -19.75
C ARG A 226 10.27 2.01 -20.27
N GLU A 227 11.34 1.27 -20.00
CA GLU A 227 11.45 -0.12 -20.41
C GLU A 227 10.36 -1.00 -19.77
N PHE A 228 9.94 -0.69 -18.56
CA PHE A 228 8.75 -1.30 -17.95
C PHE A 228 7.46 -0.94 -18.70
N ALA A 229 7.26 0.33 -19.07
CA ALA A 229 6.08 0.74 -19.84
C ALA A 229 6.00 -0.03 -21.18
N VAL A 230 7.11 -0.16 -21.90
CA VAL A 230 7.18 -0.95 -23.12
C VAL A 230 6.87 -2.43 -22.87
N LYS A 231 7.51 -3.03 -21.86
CA LYS A 231 7.33 -4.45 -21.51
C LYS A 231 5.89 -4.81 -21.14
N TYR A 232 5.14 -3.87 -20.55
CA TYR A 232 3.75 -4.07 -20.12
C TYR A 232 2.74 -3.43 -21.08
N ASN A 233 3.17 -3.06 -22.31
CA ASN A 233 2.33 -2.47 -23.37
C ASN A 233 1.60 -1.17 -22.98
N GLN A 234 2.26 -0.33 -22.18
CA GLN A 234 1.71 0.96 -21.74
C GLN A 234 2.10 2.08 -22.71
N SER A 235 1.68 1.95 -23.97
CA SER A 235 2.05 2.83 -25.09
C SER A 235 1.69 4.31 -24.88
N HIS A 236 0.69 4.61 -24.05
CA HIS A 236 0.27 5.98 -23.73
C HIS A 236 1.14 6.68 -22.67
N VAL A 237 1.97 5.92 -21.96
CA VAL A 237 2.89 6.43 -20.93
C VAL A 237 4.32 6.53 -21.47
N GLU A 238 4.69 5.62 -22.37
CA GLU A 238 6.03 5.52 -22.92
C GLU A 238 6.56 6.83 -23.52
N PRO A 239 5.81 7.62 -24.33
CA PRO A 239 6.33 8.87 -24.90
C PRO A 239 6.69 9.93 -23.85
N LEU A 240 5.96 9.98 -22.72
CA LEU A 240 6.27 10.88 -21.61
C LEU A 240 7.61 10.50 -20.95
N LEU A 241 7.81 9.21 -20.72
CA LEU A 241 9.04 8.69 -20.12
C LEU A 241 10.23 8.81 -21.09
N ALA A 242 10.04 8.56 -22.38
CA ALA A 242 11.06 8.74 -23.40
C ALA A 242 11.55 10.20 -23.46
N CYS A 243 10.63 11.15 -23.39
CA CYS A 243 10.97 12.56 -23.31
C CYS A 243 11.75 12.87 -22.01
N ALA A 244 11.28 12.39 -20.86
CA ALA A 244 11.94 12.60 -19.58
C ALA A 244 13.38 12.06 -19.56
N GLU A 245 13.62 10.86 -20.10
CA GLU A 245 14.97 10.27 -20.24
C GLU A 245 15.89 11.07 -21.16
N SER A 246 15.36 11.84 -22.11
CA SER A 246 16.14 12.66 -23.03
C SER A 246 16.59 14.02 -22.46
N LEU A 247 16.09 14.40 -21.29
CA LEU A 247 16.40 15.67 -20.66
C LEU A 247 17.58 15.55 -19.68
N PRO A 248 18.36 16.63 -19.49
CA PRO A 248 19.42 16.63 -18.49
C PRO A 248 18.88 16.40 -17.08
N PRO A 249 19.68 15.79 -16.18
CA PRO A 249 19.31 15.60 -14.79
C PRO A 249 18.94 16.92 -14.10
N GLY A 250 17.93 16.90 -13.24
CA GLY A 250 17.49 18.07 -12.47
C GLY A 250 16.54 19.02 -13.20
N MET A 251 16.18 18.74 -14.45
CA MET A 251 15.11 19.47 -15.13
C MET A 251 13.72 19.03 -14.67
N ARG A 252 12.75 19.96 -14.73
CA ARG A 252 11.34 19.65 -14.47
C ARG A 252 10.74 18.95 -15.68
N TYR A 253 10.95 17.66 -15.77
CA TYR A 253 10.63 16.81 -16.92
C TYR A 253 9.24 17.02 -17.50
N ALA A 254 8.22 17.08 -16.65
CA ALA A 254 6.84 17.09 -17.13
C ALA A 254 6.46 18.38 -17.86
N GLN A 255 6.96 19.54 -17.47
CA GLN A 255 6.64 20.82 -18.12
C GLN A 255 7.16 20.88 -19.57
N GLN A 256 8.33 20.29 -19.81
CA GLN A 256 8.92 20.27 -21.16
C GLN A 256 8.35 19.16 -22.05
N CYS A 257 7.91 18.05 -21.46
CA CYS A 257 7.46 16.88 -22.19
C CYS A 257 5.96 16.92 -22.53
N GLU A 258 5.13 17.58 -21.74
CA GLU A 258 3.69 17.72 -22.05
C GLU A 258 3.44 18.48 -23.35
N GLY A 259 4.21 19.53 -23.62
CA GLY A 259 4.11 20.31 -24.87
C GLY A 259 4.56 19.53 -26.10
N ARG A 260 5.46 18.56 -25.98
CA ARG A 260 5.97 17.76 -27.10
C ARG A 260 5.05 16.59 -27.47
N VAL A 261 4.41 15.96 -26.48
CA VAL A 261 3.50 14.81 -26.71
C VAL A 261 2.17 15.24 -27.34
N ALA A 262 1.72 16.48 -27.12
CA ALA A 262 0.49 17.02 -27.73
C ALA A 262 0.62 17.30 -29.25
N VAL A 263 1.85 17.40 -29.77
CA VAL A 263 2.10 17.76 -31.20
C VAL A 263 2.17 16.51 -32.11
N THR A 264 2.24 15.28 -31.54
CA THR A 264 2.36 14.03 -32.29
C THR A 264 1.05 13.24 -32.43
N ARG A 265 -0.10 13.90 -32.31
CA ARG A 265 -1.43 13.33 -32.59
C ARG A 265 -1.97 13.75 -33.95
#